data_e5b2a486d1285f2a4a95bd1a7eecedcf
#
_entry.id   e5b2a486d1285f2a4a95bd1a7eecedcf
#
_cell.length_a   1.000
_cell.length_b   1.000
_cell.length_c   1.000
_cell.angle_alpha   90.00
_cell.angle_beta   90.00
_cell.angle_gamma   90.00
#
_symmetry.space_group_name_H-M   'P 1'
#
loop_
_entity.id
_entity.type
_entity.pdbx_description
1 polymer ?
#
loop_
_entity_poly.entity_id
_entity_poly.type
_entity_poly.pdbx_seq_one_letter_code
_entity_poly.pdbx_strand_id
1 'polypeptide(L)'
;NFINAVDPDGRDWYIFNQNGIYQKKINDEGTNRIMVHSLKKTKTGEEYDSYTFINFADPINDARDIDNGIINRLVFVNEQNIQSMLAEQGAFDSNKLNFGIESQGNGNFDYSFTVLPQKYPEAHFNGIDSNSLFLPEGDNTAHNFMNFGNYLWGATGYTVGFGYTELQIGAHLNSKFNSKRNGYSSQWDSEDDQRSIIKGIYHAKSQNYRRLRK
;
A
#
# COMPACT_ATOMS: atom_id res chain seq x y z
N ASN A 1 2.81 12.47 -30.40
CA ASN A 1 3.80 13.46 -29.93
C ASN A 1 3.88 13.33 -28.43
N PHE A 2 4.77 12.48 -27.97
CA PHE A 2 5.09 12.36 -26.54
C PHE A 2 5.76 13.64 -26.10
N ILE A 3 5.03 14.35 -25.31
CA ILE A 3 5.36 15.27 -24.28
C ILE A 3 6.87 15.46 -24.15
N ASN A 4 7.33 16.61 -24.58
CA ASN A 4 8.34 17.36 -23.87
C ASN A 4 7.70 17.90 -22.57
N ALA A 5 7.21 17.00 -21.70
CA ALA A 5 7.06 17.31 -20.30
C ALA A 5 8.49 17.30 -19.77
N VAL A 6 9.11 18.45 -19.79
CA VAL A 6 10.28 18.71 -18.95
C VAL A 6 9.77 18.45 -17.55
N ASP A 7 10.22 17.35 -16.92
CA ASP A 7 10.00 17.14 -15.51
C ASP A 7 10.84 18.16 -14.75
N PRO A 8 10.23 19.14 -14.05
CA PRO A 8 10.98 20.22 -13.39
C PRO A 8 11.80 19.75 -12.19
N ASP A 9 11.59 18.53 -11.69
CA ASP A 9 12.18 18.02 -10.45
C ASP A 9 13.07 16.76 -10.66
N GLY A 10 13.33 16.36 -11.94
CA GLY A 10 14.31 15.34 -12.29
C GLY A 10 14.06 13.96 -11.64
N ARG A 11 12.98 13.24 -12.04
CA ARG A 11 12.55 11.98 -11.44
C ARG A 11 12.39 10.89 -12.46
N ASP A 12 12.75 9.64 -12.09
CA ASP A 12 12.37 8.48 -12.90
C ASP A 12 10.87 8.23 -12.82
N TRP A 13 10.22 8.13 -14.00
CA TRP A 13 8.79 7.88 -14.11
C TRP A 13 8.53 6.44 -14.55
N TYR A 14 7.82 5.70 -13.72
CA TYR A 14 7.36 4.34 -14.00
C TYR A 14 5.91 4.39 -14.47
N ILE A 15 5.70 4.14 -15.79
CA ILE A 15 4.40 4.33 -16.43
C ILE A 15 3.60 3.04 -16.41
N PHE A 16 2.41 3.11 -15.83
CA PHE A 16 1.40 2.07 -15.86
C PHE A 16 0.21 2.56 -16.70
N ASN A 17 -0.48 1.64 -17.38
CA ASN A 17 -1.73 1.97 -18.04
C ASN A 17 -2.91 1.99 -17.06
N GLN A 18 -4.10 2.37 -17.53
CA GLN A 18 -5.33 2.44 -16.73
C GLN A 18 -5.77 1.10 -16.11
N ASN A 19 -5.26 -0.03 -16.61
CA ASN A 19 -5.52 -1.36 -16.06
C ASN A 19 -4.42 -1.79 -15.09
N GLY A 20 -3.50 -0.90 -14.72
CA GLY A 20 -2.42 -1.16 -13.80
C GLY A 20 -1.28 -2.02 -14.36
N ILE A 21 -1.13 -2.14 -15.68
CA ILE A 21 -0.03 -2.88 -16.29
C ILE A 21 1.13 -1.95 -16.59
N TYR A 22 2.33 -2.31 -16.12
CA TYR A 22 3.56 -1.58 -16.40
C TYR A 22 3.82 -1.49 -17.90
N GLN A 23 4.21 -0.32 -18.38
CA GLN A 23 4.43 -0.05 -19.80
C GLN A 23 5.89 0.25 -20.10
N LYS A 24 6.47 1.20 -19.39
CA LYS A 24 7.82 1.67 -19.62
C LYS A 24 8.30 2.59 -18.49
N LYS A 25 9.59 2.82 -18.47
CA LYS A 25 10.27 3.84 -17.67
C LYS A 25 10.67 5.03 -18.54
N ILE A 26 10.54 6.22 -18.01
CA ILE A 26 11.17 7.43 -18.54
C ILE A 26 12.24 7.81 -17.51
N ASN A 27 13.50 7.80 -17.93
CA ASN A 27 14.61 8.16 -17.07
C ASN A 27 14.64 9.68 -16.90
N ASP A 28 14.73 10.10 -15.66
CA ASP A 28 14.89 11.48 -15.27
C ASP A 28 15.73 11.52 -13.98
N GLU A 29 16.21 12.71 -13.55
CA GLU A 29 17.00 12.81 -12.32
C GLU A 29 16.10 13.15 -11.13
N GLY A 30 16.16 12.40 -10.01
CA GLY A 30 15.44 12.70 -8.77
C GLY A 30 14.71 11.53 -8.12
N THR A 31 13.62 11.78 -7.39
CA THR A 31 12.87 10.75 -6.67
C THR A 31 11.92 9.98 -7.59
N ASN A 32 12.04 8.67 -7.63
CA ASN A 32 11.20 7.77 -8.42
C ASN A 32 9.69 7.96 -8.13
N ARG A 33 8.88 7.97 -9.18
CA ARG A 33 7.42 8.10 -9.11
C ARG A 33 6.69 7.22 -10.12
N ILE A 34 5.43 6.98 -9.85
CA ILE A 34 4.52 6.29 -10.75
C ILE A 34 3.68 7.33 -11.51
N MET A 35 3.46 7.06 -12.79
CA MET A 35 2.52 7.76 -13.64
C MET A 35 1.51 6.76 -14.20
N VAL A 36 0.23 6.95 -13.92
CA VAL A 36 -0.84 6.16 -14.54
C VAL A 36 -1.38 6.91 -15.74
N HIS A 37 -1.21 6.33 -16.91
CA HIS A 37 -1.73 6.82 -18.17
C HIS A 37 -3.13 6.26 -18.45
N SER A 38 -4.07 7.11 -18.79
CA SER A 38 -5.41 6.73 -19.20
C SER A 38 -5.91 7.61 -20.35
N LEU A 39 -6.73 7.04 -21.21
CA LEU A 39 -7.47 7.79 -22.24
C LEU A 39 -8.80 8.23 -21.66
N LYS A 40 -9.07 9.52 -21.69
CA LYS A 40 -10.34 10.12 -21.29
C LYS A 40 -11.05 10.73 -22.49
N LYS A 41 -12.37 10.89 -22.39
CA LYS A 41 -13.17 11.56 -23.42
C LYS A 41 -13.70 12.89 -22.91
N THR A 42 -13.66 13.89 -23.78
CA THR A 42 -14.35 15.16 -23.57
C THR A 42 -15.86 14.95 -23.63
N LYS A 43 -16.63 15.97 -23.23
CA LYS A 43 -18.10 15.95 -23.42
C LYS A 43 -18.52 15.85 -24.90
N THR A 44 -17.64 16.24 -25.83
CA THR A 44 -17.84 16.15 -27.29
C THR A 44 -17.39 14.83 -27.89
N GLY A 45 -16.83 13.91 -27.07
CA GLY A 45 -16.40 12.57 -27.48
C GLY A 45 -14.96 12.48 -27.95
N GLU A 46 -14.21 13.57 -27.98
CA GLU A 46 -12.79 13.59 -28.36
C GLU A 46 -11.94 12.93 -27.27
N GLU A 47 -11.02 12.05 -27.66
CA GLU A 47 -10.11 11.38 -26.74
C GLU A 47 -8.90 12.26 -26.44
N TYR A 48 -8.47 12.24 -25.18
CA TYR A 48 -7.23 12.89 -24.73
C TYR A 48 -6.49 12.07 -23.68
N ASP A 49 -5.17 12.19 -23.67
CA ASP A 49 -4.31 11.57 -22.66
C ASP A 49 -4.49 12.22 -21.30
N SER A 50 -4.64 11.41 -20.27
CA SER A 50 -4.73 11.84 -18.88
C SER A 50 -3.69 11.09 -18.03
N TYR A 51 -2.99 11.81 -17.18
CA TYR A 51 -1.95 11.27 -16.32
C TYR A 51 -2.27 11.53 -14.85
N THR A 52 -2.15 10.48 -14.03
CA THR A 52 -2.25 10.59 -12.58
C THR A 52 -0.89 10.25 -11.97
N PHE A 53 -0.39 11.12 -11.11
CA PHE A 53 0.90 10.98 -10.47
C PHE A 53 0.75 10.37 -9.09
N ILE A 54 1.55 9.34 -8.80
CA ILE A 54 1.48 8.52 -7.59
C ILE A 54 2.88 8.38 -7.03
N ASN A 55 3.01 8.45 -5.71
CA ASN A 55 4.26 8.21 -5.02
C ASN A 55 4.44 6.71 -4.75
N PHE A 56 5.66 6.26 -4.58
CA PHE A 56 5.96 4.98 -3.95
C PHE A 56 5.94 5.12 -2.43
N ALA A 57 5.52 4.11 -1.71
CA ALA A 57 5.78 3.99 -0.28
C ALA A 57 7.28 3.78 -0.04
N ASP A 58 7.91 2.91 -0.82
CA ASP A 58 9.36 2.70 -0.86
C ASP A 58 9.93 3.02 -2.26
N PRO A 59 10.33 4.28 -2.52
CA PRO A 59 10.76 4.71 -3.85
C PRO A 59 12.07 4.07 -4.33
N ILE A 60 12.85 3.47 -3.44
CA ILE A 60 14.14 2.86 -3.79
C ILE A 60 13.97 1.39 -4.14
N ASN A 61 13.36 0.62 -3.24
CA ASN A 61 13.23 -0.82 -3.45
C ASN A 61 12.14 -1.15 -4.47
N ASP A 62 10.97 -0.49 -4.41
CA ASP A 62 9.88 -0.75 -5.37
C ASP A 62 10.29 -0.40 -6.81
N ALA A 63 11.03 0.70 -7.00
CA ALA A 63 11.55 1.08 -8.31
C ALA A 63 12.57 0.06 -8.84
N ARG A 64 13.50 -0.38 -7.98
CA ARG A 64 14.47 -1.43 -8.33
C ARG A 64 13.76 -2.74 -8.71
N ASP A 65 12.70 -3.10 -8.02
CA ASP A 65 11.96 -4.33 -8.26
C ASP A 65 11.14 -4.25 -9.56
N ILE A 66 10.69 -3.05 -9.98
CA ILE A 66 10.16 -2.83 -11.33
C ILE A 66 11.28 -2.96 -12.38
N ASP A 67 12.42 -2.34 -12.17
CA ASP A 67 13.57 -2.41 -13.10
C ASP A 67 14.08 -3.85 -13.28
N ASN A 68 13.99 -4.68 -12.24
CA ASN A 68 14.32 -6.10 -12.27
C ASN A 68 13.19 -6.99 -12.84
N GLY A 69 12.02 -6.44 -13.19
CA GLY A 69 10.88 -7.17 -13.71
C GLY A 69 10.12 -8.01 -12.67
N ILE A 70 10.41 -7.82 -11.39
CA ILE A 70 9.68 -8.46 -10.27
C ILE A 70 8.29 -7.85 -10.19
N ILE A 71 8.20 -6.51 -10.08
CA ILE A 71 6.95 -5.77 -10.06
C ILE A 71 6.59 -5.31 -11.48
N ASN A 72 5.38 -5.65 -11.93
CA ASN A 72 4.87 -5.27 -13.26
C ASN A 72 3.39 -4.86 -13.24
N ARG A 73 2.77 -4.80 -12.05
CA ARG A 73 1.35 -4.46 -11.89
C ARG A 73 1.14 -3.42 -10.80
N LEU A 74 0.08 -2.62 -10.99
CA LEU A 74 -0.50 -1.73 -10.00
C LEU A 74 -1.96 -2.14 -9.79
N VAL A 75 -2.29 -2.63 -8.60
CA VAL A 75 -3.64 -3.06 -8.22
C VAL A 75 -4.36 -1.87 -7.59
N PHE A 76 -5.47 -1.45 -8.20
CA PHE A 76 -6.33 -0.41 -7.63
C PHE A 76 -7.28 -1.04 -6.62
N VAL A 77 -7.16 -0.63 -5.36
CA VAL A 77 -7.95 -1.19 -4.25
C VAL A 77 -9.02 -0.18 -3.86
N ASN A 78 -10.28 -0.48 -4.17
CA ASN A 78 -11.39 0.39 -3.81
C ASN A 78 -11.71 0.34 -2.31
N GLU A 79 -12.43 1.35 -1.82
CA GLU A 79 -12.84 1.49 -0.41
C GLU A 79 -13.60 0.27 0.10
N GLN A 80 -14.50 -0.28 -0.71
CA GLN A 80 -15.30 -1.44 -0.32
C GLN A 80 -14.43 -2.67 -0.06
N ASN A 81 -13.37 -2.89 -0.86
CA ASN A 81 -12.44 -3.99 -0.67
C ASN A 81 -11.61 -3.81 0.61
N ILE A 82 -11.16 -2.56 0.89
CA ILE A 82 -10.43 -2.26 2.14
C ILE A 82 -11.32 -2.57 3.34
N GLN A 83 -12.53 -2.03 3.35
CA GLN A 83 -13.49 -2.24 4.43
C GLN A 83 -13.85 -3.73 4.60
N SER A 84 -14.02 -4.47 3.50
CA SER A 84 -14.30 -5.91 3.52
C SER A 84 -13.15 -6.71 4.15
N MET A 85 -11.89 -6.42 3.75
CA MET A 85 -10.72 -7.09 4.34
C MET A 85 -10.64 -6.85 5.86
N LEU A 86 -10.87 -5.62 6.32
CA LEU A 86 -10.88 -5.32 7.75
C LEU A 86 -12.03 -6.05 8.48
N ALA A 87 -13.22 -6.05 7.90
CA ALA A 87 -14.42 -6.68 8.49
C ALA A 87 -14.26 -8.20 8.60
N GLU A 88 -13.77 -8.85 7.55
CA GLU A 88 -13.56 -10.31 7.50
C GLU A 88 -12.54 -10.78 8.55
N GLN A 89 -11.56 -9.93 8.90
CA GLN A 89 -10.61 -10.21 9.97
C GLN A 89 -11.11 -9.77 11.36
N GLY A 90 -12.32 -9.26 11.45
CA GLY A 90 -12.94 -8.90 12.73
C GLY A 90 -12.47 -7.56 13.31
N ALA A 91 -11.91 -6.66 12.51
CA ALA A 91 -11.40 -5.36 12.99
C ALA A 91 -12.48 -4.53 13.68
N PHE A 92 -13.72 -4.57 13.19
CA PHE A 92 -14.84 -3.79 13.73
C PHE A 92 -15.46 -4.38 15.01
N ASP A 93 -15.17 -5.65 15.32
CA ASP A 93 -15.62 -6.35 16.52
C ASP A 93 -14.48 -6.54 17.54
N SER A 94 -13.28 -6.06 17.23
CA SER A 94 -12.07 -6.26 18.02
C SER A 94 -11.83 -5.13 19.05
N ASN A 95 -10.90 -5.37 19.96
CA ASN A 95 -10.43 -4.42 20.95
C ASN A 95 -8.90 -4.35 20.98
N LYS A 96 -8.35 -3.40 21.77
CA LYS A 96 -6.90 -3.17 21.84
C LYS A 96 -6.10 -4.40 22.28
N LEU A 97 -6.62 -5.21 23.19
CA LEU A 97 -5.93 -6.42 23.66
C LEU A 97 -5.88 -7.48 22.57
N ASN A 98 -7.03 -7.76 21.95
CA ASN A 98 -7.11 -8.71 20.83
C ASN A 98 -6.26 -8.25 19.64
N PHE A 99 -6.25 -6.94 19.34
CA PHE A 99 -5.37 -6.38 18.30
C PHE A 99 -3.91 -6.74 18.55
N GLY A 100 -3.40 -6.58 19.78
CA GLY A 100 -2.03 -6.93 20.12
C GLY A 100 -1.71 -8.43 19.96
N ILE A 101 -2.69 -9.31 20.19
CA ILE A 101 -2.52 -10.76 20.01
C ILE A 101 -2.54 -11.13 18.52
N GLU A 102 -3.54 -10.64 17.78
CA GLU A 102 -3.78 -10.97 16.38
C GLU A 102 -2.85 -10.23 15.39
N SER A 103 -2.08 -9.26 15.85
CA SER A 103 -1.05 -8.54 15.06
C SER A 103 0.26 -9.31 14.95
N GLN A 104 0.37 -10.47 15.57
CA GLN A 104 1.58 -11.31 15.49
C GLN A 104 1.54 -12.20 14.25
N GLY A 105 2.70 -12.68 13.81
CA GLY A 105 2.80 -13.52 12.61
C GLY A 105 1.79 -14.67 12.59
N ASN A 106 1.09 -14.82 11.48
CA ASN A 106 -0.06 -15.71 11.24
C ASN A 106 -1.33 -15.38 12.06
N GLY A 107 -1.41 -14.23 12.74
CA GLY A 107 -2.65 -13.74 13.34
C GLY A 107 -3.58 -13.13 12.30
N ASN A 108 -4.82 -12.84 12.68
CA ASN A 108 -5.85 -12.31 11.78
C ASN A 108 -5.45 -10.96 11.16
N PHE A 109 -4.63 -10.16 11.86
CA PHE A 109 -4.19 -8.85 11.39
C PHE A 109 -2.79 -8.87 10.74
N ASP A 110 -2.26 -10.06 10.44
CA ASP A 110 -1.11 -10.25 9.56
C ASP A 110 -1.56 -10.28 8.09
N TYR A 111 -2.04 -9.15 7.61
CA TYR A 111 -2.71 -9.01 6.30
C TYR A 111 -1.85 -9.47 5.13
N SER A 112 -0.56 -9.22 5.17
CA SER A 112 0.36 -9.59 4.08
C SER A 112 0.34 -11.08 3.80
N PHE A 113 0.30 -11.91 4.83
CA PHE A 113 0.41 -13.36 4.69
C PHE A 113 -0.92 -14.09 4.80
N THR A 114 -1.92 -13.52 5.48
CA THR A 114 -3.20 -14.20 5.73
C THR A 114 -4.32 -13.76 4.78
N VAL A 115 -4.31 -12.52 4.28
CA VAL A 115 -5.42 -11.95 3.52
C VAL A 115 -5.07 -11.66 2.06
N LEU A 116 -3.96 -10.93 1.82
CA LEU A 116 -3.63 -10.44 0.49
C LEU A 116 -3.45 -11.57 -0.54
N PRO A 117 -2.79 -12.71 -0.22
CA PRO A 117 -2.66 -13.81 -1.18
C PRO A 117 -3.98 -14.44 -1.62
N GLN A 118 -4.99 -14.40 -0.74
CA GLN A 118 -6.31 -14.94 -1.04
C GLN A 118 -7.18 -13.96 -1.83
N LYS A 119 -7.07 -12.65 -1.53
CA LYS A 119 -7.88 -11.59 -2.16
C LYS A 119 -7.36 -11.17 -3.52
N TYR A 120 -6.05 -11.27 -3.74
CA TYR A 120 -5.36 -10.82 -4.95
C TYR A 120 -4.44 -11.92 -5.51
N PRO A 121 -4.98 -13.09 -5.90
CA PRO A 121 -4.15 -14.20 -6.42
C PRO A 121 -3.37 -13.81 -7.68
N GLU A 122 -3.85 -12.82 -8.44
CA GLU A 122 -3.16 -12.25 -9.61
C GLU A 122 -1.90 -11.47 -9.27
N ALA A 123 -1.68 -11.14 -8.00
CA ALA A 123 -0.46 -10.49 -7.53
C ALA A 123 0.72 -11.47 -7.40
N HIS A 124 0.51 -12.75 -7.67
CA HIS A 124 1.55 -13.79 -7.75
C HIS A 124 2.57 -13.74 -6.61
N PHE A 125 2.09 -13.96 -5.38
CA PHE A 125 2.94 -13.94 -4.18
C PHE A 125 3.94 -15.10 -4.19
N ASN A 126 5.20 -14.79 -3.89
CA ASN A 126 6.28 -15.77 -3.74
C ASN A 126 7.15 -15.41 -2.53
N GLY A 127 6.85 -16.02 -1.39
CA GLY A 127 7.52 -15.69 -0.12
C GLY A 127 7.26 -14.25 0.29
N ILE A 128 8.33 -13.43 0.27
CA ILE A 128 8.28 -12.01 0.60
C ILE A 128 8.13 -11.10 -0.63
N ASP A 129 7.98 -11.67 -1.83
CA ASP A 129 7.87 -10.94 -3.08
C ASP A 129 6.46 -11.04 -3.66
N SER A 130 6.08 -10.03 -4.43
CA SER A 130 4.86 -9.97 -5.21
C SER A 130 5.13 -9.19 -6.51
N ASN A 131 4.42 -9.54 -7.58
CA ASN A 131 4.53 -8.80 -8.84
C ASN A 131 3.74 -7.49 -8.85
N SER A 132 3.17 -7.08 -7.72
CA SER A 132 2.19 -5.99 -7.67
C SER A 132 2.49 -4.96 -6.59
N LEU A 133 2.21 -3.70 -6.94
CA LEU A 133 1.95 -2.62 -6.01
C LEU A 133 0.44 -2.47 -5.80
N PHE A 134 0.04 -1.98 -4.64
CA PHE A 134 -1.35 -1.73 -4.26
C PHE A 134 -1.58 -0.24 -4.07
N LEU A 135 -2.59 0.32 -4.75
CA LEU A 135 -2.98 1.71 -4.62
C LEU A 135 -4.37 1.80 -4.00
N PRO A 136 -4.48 2.19 -2.73
CA PRO A 136 -5.77 2.41 -2.07
C PRO A 136 -6.53 3.56 -2.69
N GLU A 137 -7.85 3.42 -2.80
CA GLU A 137 -8.74 4.50 -3.27
C GLU A 137 -8.63 5.73 -2.36
N GLY A 138 -8.46 6.89 -2.99
CA GLY A 138 -8.28 8.16 -2.28
C GLY A 138 -6.86 8.42 -1.76
N ASP A 139 -5.94 7.48 -1.89
CA ASP A 139 -4.52 7.70 -1.62
C ASP A 139 -3.76 8.04 -2.92
N ASN A 140 -2.63 8.69 -2.78
CA ASN A 140 -1.69 9.00 -3.86
C ASN A 140 -0.36 8.25 -3.69
N THR A 141 -0.34 7.16 -2.93
CA THR A 141 0.84 6.36 -2.62
C THR A 141 0.57 4.89 -2.92
N ALA A 142 1.41 4.29 -3.74
CA ALA A 142 1.39 2.87 -4.01
C ALA A 142 2.31 2.13 -3.04
N HIS A 143 1.86 0.99 -2.56
CA HIS A 143 2.51 0.18 -1.54
C HIS A 143 2.83 -1.19 -2.12
N ASN A 144 4.04 -1.72 -1.90
CA ASN A 144 4.26 -3.15 -2.11
C ASN A 144 3.38 -3.96 -1.12
N PHE A 145 3.32 -5.28 -1.27
CA PHE A 145 2.36 -6.06 -0.49
C PHE A 145 2.66 -6.06 1.02
N MET A 146 3.93 -5.96 1.44
CA MET A 146 4.30 -5.85 2.85
C MET A 146 3.84 -4.50 3.40
N ASN A 147 4.12 -3.44 2.68
CA ASN A 147 3.70 -2.09 3.01
C ASN A 147 2.18 -1.93 2.96
N PHE A 148 1.48 -2.62 2.06
CA PHE A 148 0.02 -2.61 2.04
C PHE A 148 -0.58 -3.38 3.23
N GLY A 149 0.06 -4.46 3.66
CA GLY A 149 -0.27 -5.13 4.91
C GLY A 149 -0.14 -4.21 6.12
N ASN A 150 0.94 -3.44 6.20
CA ASN A 150 1.15 -2.41 7.23
C ASN A 150 0.10 -1.29 7.16
N TYR A 151 -0.32 -0.89 5.96
CA TYR A 151 -1.43 0.05 5.76
C TYR A 151 -2.73 -0.48 6.38
N LEU A 152 -3.11 -1.73 6.07
CA LEU A 152 -4.31 -2.37 6.61
C LEU A 152 -4.21 -2.56 8.13
N TRP A 153 -3.04 -2.91 8.63
CA TRP A 153 -2.75 -3.00 10.07
C TRP A 153 -2.94 -1.64 10.77
N GLY A 154 -2.41 -0.57 10.20
CA GLY A 154 -2.60 0.80 10.71
C GLY A 154 -4.07 1.22 10.73
N ALA A 155 -4.81 0.92 9.67
CA ALA A 155 -6.26 1.16 9.58
C ALA A 155 -7.03 0.40 10.66
N THR A 156 -6.70 -0.89 10.86
CA THR A 156 -7.29 -1.74 11.91
C THR A 156 -6.99 -1.21 13.30
N GLY A 157 -5.73 -0.89 13.59
CA GLY A 157 -5.31 -0.35 14.88
C GLY A 157 -6.05 0.94 15.23
N TYR A 158 -6.20 1.86 14.27
CA TYR A 158 -7.01 3.06 14.46
C TYR A 158 -8.48 2.70 14.73
N THR A 159 -9.03 1.77 13.97
CA THR A 159 -10.42 1.32 14.11
C THR A 159 -10.69 0.77 15.52
N VAL A 160 -9.81 -0.06 16.06
CA VAL A 160 -9.98 -0.63 17.42
C VAL A 160 -9.70 0.37 18.56
N GLY A 161 -9.28 1.59 18.23
CA GLY A 161 -9.21 2.71 19.18
C GLY A 161 -7.80 3.16 19.58
N PHE A 162 -6.76 2.66 18.92
CA PHE A 162 -5.40 3.20 19.12
C PHE A 162 -5.24 4.60 18.52
N GLY A 163 -4.41 5.43 19.15
CA GLY A 163 -3.95 6.69 18.57
C GLY A 163 -2.76 6.50 17.64
N TYR A 164 -2.44 7.55 16.90
CA TYR A 164 -1.32 7.60 15.96
C TYR A 164 0.01 7.17 16.61
N THR A 165 0.39 7.83 17.69
CA THR A 165 1.66 7.58 18.41
C THR A 165 1.72 6.16 19.00
N GLU A 166 0.59 5.67 19.53
CA GLU A 166 0.52 4.31 20.08
C GLU A 166 0.82 3.27 19.00
N LEU A 167 0.29 3.44 17.78
CA LEU A 167 0.50 2.51 16.66
C LEU A 167 1.93 2.58 16.14
N GLN A 168 2.51 3.76 16.00
CA GLN A 168 3.91 3.89 15.56
C GLN A 168 4.88 3.21 16.55
N ILE A 169 4.72 3.48 17.84
CA ILE A 169 5.53 2.84 18.88
C ILE A 169 5.28 1.32 18.88
N GLY A 170 4.02 0.90 18.76
CA GLY A 170 3.64 -0.51 18.72
C GLY A 170 4.29 -1.27 17.57
N ALA A 171 4.34 -0.68 16.37
CA ALA A 171 5.01 -1.25 15.20
C ALA A 171 6.52 -1.42 15.44
N HIS A 172 7.20 -0.36 15.92
CA HIS A 172 8.62 -0.44 16.28
C HIS A 172 8.91 -1.52 17.32
N LEU A 173 8.08 -1.63 18.37
CA LEU A 173 8.23 -2.66 19.39
C LEU A 173 7.99 -4.06 18.83
N ASN A 174 6.99 -4.24 17.95
CA ASN A 174 6.72 -5.51 17.32
C ASN A 174 7.90 -5.96 16.43
N SER A 175 8.42 -5.08 15.59
CA SER A 175 9.59 -5.35 14.75
C SER A 175 10.86 -5.64 15.57
N LYS A 176 11.00 -4.99 16.70
CA LYS A 176 12.17 -5.16 17.58
C LYS A 176 12.12 -6.43 18.42
N PHE A 177 10.99 -6.73 19.06
CA PHE A 177 10.88 -7.77 20.07
C PHE A 177 10.23 -9.06 19.58
N ASN A 178 9.36 -8.99 18.57
CA ASN A 178 8.67 -10.15 18.00
C ASN A 178 9.27 -10.61 16.65
N SER A 179 10.40 -10.09 16.26
CA SER A 179 11.08 -10.36 14.99
C SER A 179 11.25 -11.86 14.68
N LYS A 180 11.65 -12.66 15.69
CA LYS A 180 11.80 -14.12 15.53
C LYS A 180 10.47 -14.82 15.19
N ARG A 181 9.35 -14.35 15.76
CA ARG A 181 8.02 -14.88 15.50
C ARG A 181 7.51 -14.41 14.14
N ASN A 182 7.91 -13.21 13.74
CA ASN A 182 7.58 -12.62 12.44
C ASN A 182 8.53 -13.09 11.31
N GLY A 183 9.54 -13.92 11.62
CA GLY A 183 10.39 -14.58 10.63
C GLY A 183 11.61 -13.79 10.15
N TYR A 184 12.00 -12.70 10.85
CA TYR A 184 13.16 -11.88 10.48
C TYR A 184 14.06 -11.53 11.68
N SER A 185 15.19 -10.89 11.42
CA SER A 185 16.11 -10.42 12.48
C SER A 185 15.57 -9.19 13.20
N SER A 186 15.91 -9.04 14.50
CA SER A 186 15.49 -7.88 15.30
C SER A 186 15.97 -6.56 14.69
N GLN A 187 15.05 -5.71 14.29
CA GLN A 187 15.33 -4.39 13.71
C GLN A 187 14.25 -3.38 14.12
N TRP A 188 14.51 -2.09 13.91
CA TRP A 188 13.47 -1.08 13.98
C TRP A 188 12.63 -1.14 12.70
N ASP A 189 11.37 -0.75 12.81
CA ASP A 189 10.47 -0.60 11.67
C ASP A 189 11.05 0.43 10.69
N SER A 190 10.98 0.14 9.41
CA SER A 190 11.52 1.01 8.36
C SER A 190 10.66 2.27 8.15
N GLU A 191 11.20 3.26 7.46
CA GLU A 191 10.46 4.49 7.18
C GLU A 191 9.25 4.26 6.26
N ASP A 192 9.35 3.34 5.31
CA ASP A 192 8.28 2.98 4.39
C ASP A 192 7.16 2.20 5.10
N ASP A 193 7.50 1.30 6.03
CA ASP A 193 6.54 0.63 6.90
C ASP A 193 5.77 1.66 7.74
N GLN A 194 6.47 2.56 8.41
CA GLN A 194 5.86 3.63 9.21
C GLN A 194 4.99 4.56 8.36
N ARG A 195 5.44 4.90 7.16
CA ARG A 195 4.66 5.70 6.21
C ARG A 195 3.35 5.01 5.85
N SER A 196 3.41 3.72 5.57
CA SER A 196 2.25 2.91 5.21
C SER A 196 1.25 2.78 6.36
N ILE A 197 1.72 2.55 7.59
CA ILE A 197 0.89 2.54 8.81
C ILE A 197 0.16 3.89 8.97
N ILE A 198 0.88 5.00 8.82
CA ILE A 198 0.32 6.35 8.92
C ILE A 198 -0.79 6.57 7.89
N LYS A 199 -0.55 6.17 6.65
CA LYS A 199 -1.53 6.26 5.57
C LYS A 199 -2.80 5.47 5.89
N GLY A 200 -2.67 4.25 6.39
CA GLY A 200 -3.80 3.44 6.83
C GLY A 200 -4.59 4.07 7.98
N ILE A 201 -3.91 4.68 8.96
CA ILE A 201 -4.56 5.44 10.05
C ILE A 201 -5.39 6.59 9.49
N TYR A 202 -4.82 7.40 8.58
CA TYR A 202 -5.52 8.52 7.97
C TYR A 202 -6.71 8.08 7.12
N HIS A 203 -6.57 6.98 6.38
CA HIS A 203 -7.65 6.39 5.62
C HIS A 203 -8.82 6.01 6.55
N ALA A 204 -8.59 5.18 7.55
CA ALA A 204 -9.61 4.75 8.51
C ALA A 204 -10.26 5.93 9.24
N LYS A 205 -9.49 6.99 9.54
CA LYS A 205 -10.00 8.23 10.12
C LYS A 205 -10.91 8.98 9.16
N SER A 206 -10.51 9.15 7.91
CA SER A 206 -11.30 9.86 6.89
C SER A 206 -12.61 9.13 6.57
N GLN A 207 -12.60 7.80 6.57
CA GLN A 207 -13.76 6.94 6.35
C GLN A 207 -14.59 6.69 7.61
N ASN A 208 -14.22 7.29 8.76
CA ASN A 208 -14.94 7.16 10.04
C ASN A 208 -15.09 5.71 10.53
N TYR A 209 -14.12 4.84 10.31
CA TYR A 209 -14.20 3.40 10.64
C TYR A 209 -14.53 3.11 12.12
N ARG A 210 -14.15 4.00 13.05
CA ARG A 210 -14.55 3.86 14.47
C ARG A 210 -16.06 3.84 14.70
N ARG A 211 -16.84 4.43 13.78
CA ARG A 211 -18.32 4.41 13.86
C ARG A 211 -18.92 3.10 13.38
N LEU A 212 -18.14 2.28 12.68
CA LEU A 212 -18.55 0.96 12.19
C LEU A 212 -18.35 -0.14 13.24
N ARG A 213 -17.72 0.18 14.37
CA ARG A 213 -17.56 -0.79 15.48
C ARG A 213 -18.89 -1.13 16.10
N LYS A 214 -19.05 -2.41 16.43
CA LYS A 214 -20.21 -2.96 17.16
C LYS A 214 -19.97 -2.94 18.67
#